data_4a08d80dc1034e3790e73e816b48216a
#
_entry.id   4a08d80dc1034e3790e73e816b48216a
#
_cell.length_a   1.000
_cell.length_b   1.000
_cell.length_c   1.000
_cell.angle_alpha   90.00
_cell.angle_beta   90.00
_cell.angle_gamma   90.00
#
_symmetry.space_group_name_H-M   'P 1'
#
loop_
_entity.id
_entity.type
_entity.pdbx_description
1 polymer ?
#
loop_
_entity_poly.entity_id
_entity_poly.type
_entity_poly.pdbx_seq_one_letter_code
_entity_poly.pdbx_strand_id
1 'polypeptide(L)'
;RRLAQVGIKAAGVTLSWSTSLAPIAQSLERTNFHGRTVSLRGGVGVAAGSVMAAIETGRLLRGASASRSSAPRSGSRVRLAAVFATTAGGCAGLVDDLDAGAHDGDAPVKGLKGHLTALARGCVTTGVLKIAVIGSGALVGGVLLARDRSAAAGGRALAASAVDAATGAVVIASWANLLNLLDLRPGRALKT
;
A
#
# COMPACT_ATOMS: atom_id res chain seq x y z
N ARG A 1 10.91 18.26 -3.94
CA ARG A 1 11.33 18.64 -2.57
C ARG A 1 10.12 18.71 -1.60
N ARG A 2 9.03 19.44 -1.93
CA ARG A 2 7.85 19.59 -1.04
C ARG A 2 7.21 18.24 -0.65
N LEU A 3 7.02 17.31 -1.59
CA LEU A 3 6.45 15.99 -1.30
C LEU A 3 7.31 15.18 -0.32
N ALA A 4 8.62 15.18 -0.53
CA ALA A 4 9.54 14.51 0.39
C ALA A 4 9.49 15.12 1.79
N GLN A 5 9.46 16.46 1.89
CA GLN A 5 9.35 17.14 3.17
C GLN A 5 8.06 16.81 3.91
N VAL A 6 6.92 16.78 3.21
CA VAL A 6 5.63 16.40 3.82
C VAL A 6 5.65 14.96 4.30
N GLY A 7 6.14 14.04 3.47
CA GLY A 7 6.26 12.62 3.84
C GLY A 7 7.19 12.40 5.04
N ILE A 8 8.38 13.04 5.04
CA ILE A 8 9.35 12.93 6.14
C ILE A 8 8.79 13.51 7.44
N LYS A 9 8.13 14.67 7.38
CA LYS A 9 7.49 15.27 8.56
C LYS A 9 6.39 14.38 9.11
N ALA A 10 5.51 13.83 8.26
CA ALA A 10 4.45 12.93 8.68
C ALA A 10 5.03 11.65 9.30
N ALA A 11 6.04 11.05 8.70
CA ALA A 11 6.73 9.89 9.27
C ALA A 11 7.36 10.22 10.65
N GLY A 12 8.03 11.37 10.77
CA GLY A 12 8.63 11.81 12.02
C GLY A 12 7.59 12.03 13.13
N VAL A 13 6.47 12.67 12.83
CA VAL A 13 5.35 12.85 13.77
C VAL A 13 4.77 11.50 14.20
N THR A 14 4.54 10.58 13.27
CA THR A 14 4.02 9.23 13.58
C THR A 14 4.99 8.46 14.47
N LEU A 15 6.28 8.54 14.20
CA LEU A 15 7.32 7.91 15.02
C LEU A 15 7.35 8.50 16.43
N SER A 16 7.37 9.82 16.57
CA SER A 16 7.39 10.47 17.88
C SER A 16 6.14 10.16 18.69
N TRP A 17 4.97 10.17 18.06
CA TRP A 17 3.71 9.84 18.71
C TRP A 17 3.68 8.37 19.17
N SER A 18 4.09 7.43 18.32
CA SER A 18 4.15 6.02 18.69
C SER A 18 5.18 5.70 19.77
N THR A 19 6.20 6.53 19.97
CA THR A 19 7.15 6.39 21.10
C THR A 19 6.63 6.99 22.40
N SER A 20 5.78 8.02 22.32
CA SER A 20 5.23 8.70 23.50
C SER A 20 4.14 7.88 24.21
N LEU A 21 3.52 6.92 23.51
CA LEU A 21 2.47 6.06 24.04
C LEU A 21 3.04 4.66 24.34
N ALA A 22 3.48 4.42 25.55
CA ALA A 22 4.12 3.17 25.98
C ALA A 22 3.36 1.88 25.58
N PRO A 23 2.01 1.78 25.72
CA PRO A 23 1.28 0.60 25.28
C PRO A 23 1.38 0.34 23.77
N ILE A 24 1.31 1.40 22.95
CA ILE A 24 1.43 1.30 21.49
C ILE A 24 2.88 0.96 21.12
N ALA A 25 3.85 1.55 21.81
CA ALA A 25 5.25 1.26 21.57
C ALA A 25 5.57 -0.23 21.75
N GLN A 26 5.05 -0.85 22.79
CA GLN A 26 5.24 -2.27 23.09
C GLN A 26 4.50 -3.17 22.07
N SER A 27 3.28 -2.83 21.68
CA SER A 27 2.53 -3.61 20.69
C SER A 27 3.15 -3.61 19.28
N LEU A 28 4.03 -2.65 19.01
CA LEU A 28 4.77 -2.54 17.74
C LEU A 28 6.19 -3.12 17.84
N GLU A 29 6.46 -3.97 18.81
CA GLU A 29 7.71 -4.71 18.92
C GLU A 29 7.50 -6.19 18.63
N ARG A 30 8.44 -6.79 17.91
CA ARG A 30 8.44 -8.22 17.63
C ARG A 30 9.87 -8.78 17.68
N THR A 31 10.00 -10.06 17.99
CA THR A 31 11.27 -10.78 17.88
C THR A 31 11.46 -11.25 16.45
N ASN A 32 12.58 -10.87 15.84
CA ASN A 32 12.93 -11.32 14.50
C ASN A 32 13.49 -12.75 14.49
N PHE A 33 13.74 -13.28 13.30
CA PHE A 33 14.34 -14.61 13.09
C PHE A 33 15.65 -14.82 13.86
N HIS A 34 16.42 -13.79 14.14
CA HIS A 34 17.68 -13.87 14.89
C HIS A 34 17.52 -13.70 16.42
N GLY A 35 16.29 -13.75 16.93
CA GLY A 35 16.02 -13.56 18.35
C GLY A 35 16.18 -12.13 18.86
N ARG A 36 16.28 -11.14 17.96
CA ARG A 36 16.41 -9.73 18.34
C ARG A 36 15.06 -9.02 18.30
N THR A 37 14.76 -8.25 19.34
CA THR A 37 13.60 -7.36 19.33
C THR A 37 13.79 -6.26 18.30
N VAL A 38 12.84 -6.14 17.38
CA VAL A 38 12.80 -5.12 16.33
C VAL A 38 11.49 -4.33 16.44
N SER A 39 11.56 -3.05 16.13
CA SER A 39 10.41 -2.16 16.17
C SER A 39 9.76 -2.03 14.81
N LEU A 40 8.45 -2.27 14.73
CA LEU A 40 7.62 -2.06 13.53
C LEU A 40 7.27 -0.59 13.28
N ARG A 41 7.59 0.30 14.24
CA ARG A 41 7.30 1.75 14.15
C ARG A 41 7.84 2.39 12.89
N GLY A 42 9.02 1.94 12.43
CA GLY A 42 9.61 2.42 11.17
C GLY A 42 8.70 2.18 9.97
N GLY A 43 8.13 0.98 9.84
CA GLY A 43 7.18 0.62 8.79
C GLY A 43 5.91 1.47 8.85
N VAL A 44 5.34 1.64 10.05
CA VAL A 44 4.16 2.51 10.26
C VAL A 44 4.46 3.96 9.87
N GLY A 45 5.63 4.48 10.26
CA GLY A 45 6.06 5.83 9.89
C GLY A 45 6.21 6.00 8.37
N VAL A 46 6.83 5.04 7.69
CA VAL A 46 6.97 5.05 6.22
C VAL A 46 5.60 4.99 5.55
N ALA A 47 4.69 4.12 5.99
CA ALA A 47 3.34 4.02 5.45
C ALA A 47 2.58 5.35 5.60
N ALA A 48 2.57 5.94 6.80
CA ALA A 48 1.94 7.23 7.06
C ALA A 48 2.54 8.36 6.22
N GLY A 49 3.88 8.42 6.12
CA GLY A 49 4.59 9.38 5.29
C GLY A 49 4.24 9.27 3.81
N SER A 50 4.13 8.04 3.30
CA SER A 50 3.76 7.76 1.90
C SER A 50 2.32 8.18 1.59
N VAL A 51 1.37 7.90 2.50
CA VAL A 51 -0.02 8.33 2.37
C VAL A 51 -0.11 9.86 2.35
N MET A 52 0.59 10.55 3.24
CA MET A 52 0.61 12.01 3.27
C MET A 52 1.25 12.63 2.03
N ALA A 53 2.32 12.03 1.52
CA ALA A 53 2.92 12.44 0.25
C ALA A 53 1.95 12.24 -0.93
N ALA A 54 1.19 11.13 -0.95
CA ALA A 54 0.16 10.87 -1.96
C ALA A 54 -0.98 11.91 -1.92
N ILE A 55 -1.42 12.30 -0.72
CA ILE A 55 -2.41 13.37 -0.53
C ILE A 55 -1.90 14.70 -1.07
N GLU A 56 -0.64 15.06 -0.78
CA GLU A 56 -0.05 16.32 -1.23
C GLU A 56 0.19 16.34 -2.75
N THR A 57 0.54 15.20 -3.35
CA THR A 57 0.65 15.08 -4.82
C THR A 57 -0.62 15.55 -5.51
N GLY A 58 -1.79 15.12 -5.04
CA GLY A 58 -3.05 15.56 -5.63
C GLY A 58 -3.37 17.03 -5.42
N ARG A 59 -2.85 17.66 -4.36
CA ARG A 59 -2.97 19.12 -4.16
C ARG A 59 -2.12 19.89 -5.16
N LEU A 60 -0.89 19.43 -5.39
CA LEU A 60 0.03 20.06 -6.35
C LEU A 60 -0.48 19.94 -7.78
N LEU A 61 -1.01 18.77 -8.16
CA LEU A 61 -1.60 18.56 -9.50
C LEU A 61 -2.81 19.47 -9.74
N ARG A 62 -3.65 19.69 -8.73
CA ARG A 62 -4.77 20.63 -8.82
C ARG A 62 -4.32 22.09 -8.93
N GLY A 63 -3.31 22.49 -8.19
CA GLY A 63 -2.74 23.83 -8.29
C GLY A 63 -2.18 24.12 -9.68
N ALA A 64 -1.49 23.15 -10.29
CA ALA A 64 -0.96 23.27 -11.65
C ALA A 64 -2.08 23.32 -12.71
N SER A 65 -3.21 22.64 -12.50
CA SER A 65 -4.35 22.62 -13.42
C SER A 65 -5.23 23.86 -13.30
N ALA A 66 -5.29 24.51 -12.14
CA ALA A 66 -6.04 25.75 -11.96
C ALA A 66 -5.51 26.93 -12.79
N SER A 67 -4.26 26.85 -13.22
CA SER A 67 -3.63 27.81 -14.14
C SER A 67 -4.03 27.62 -15.61
N ARG A 68 -4.72 26.50 -15.95
CA ARG A 68 -5.21 26.21 -17.31
C ARG A 68 -6.72 26.02 -17.22
N SER A 69 -7.47 27.04 -17.55
CA SER A 69 -8.93 27.07 -17.52
C SER A 69 -9.51 25.97 -18.41
N SER A 70 -10.01 24.90 -17.88
CA SER A 70 -10.84 23.85 -18.45
C SER A 70 -10.37 22.40 -18.26
N ALA A 71 -9.30 22.11 -17.53
CA ALA A 71 -8.90 20.73 -17.29
C ALA A 71 -9.79 20.06 -16.22
N PRO A 72 -10.35 18.88 -16.49
CA PRO A 72 -11.23 18.17 -15.56
C PRO A 72 -10.48 17.76 -14.29
N ARG A 73 -11.22 17.42 -13.25
CA ARG A 73 -10.85 16.98 -11.89
C ARG A 73 -9.81 15.83 -11.80
N SER A 74 -8.89 15.72 -12.77
CA SER A 74 -7.90 14.66 -12.96
C SER A 74 -7.07 14.40 -11.69
N GLY A 75 -6.51 15.40 -11.07
CA GLY A 75 -5.65 15.22 -9.90
C GLY A 75 -6.31 14.62 -8.66
N SER A 76 -7.65 14.60 -8.55
CA SER A 76 -8.33 14.02 -7.39
C SER A 76 -8.38 12.49 -7.45
N ARG A 77 -8.61 11.90 -8.63
CA ARG A 77 -8.67 10.45 -8.80
C ARG A 77 -7.29 9.83 -8.69
N VAL A 78 -6.27 10.45 -9.29
CA VAL A 78 -4.87 10.02 -9.16
C VAL A 78 -4.44 10.02 -7.69
N ARG A 79 -4.79 11.08 -6.94
CA ARG A 79 -4.53 11.15 -5.50
C ARG A 79 -5.20 10.01 -4.74
N LEU A 80 -6.51 9.79 -4.98
CA LEU A 80 -7.23 8.71 -4.32
C LEU A 80 -6.64 7.35 -4.67
N ALA A 81 -6.28 7.11 -5.93
CA ALA A 81 -5.62 5.88 -6.35
C ALA A 81 -4.31 5.65 -5.57
N ALA A 82 -3.48 6.67 -5.45
CA ALA A 82 -2.23 6.58 -4.70
C ALA A 82 -2.49 6.35 -3.20
N VAL A 83 -3.45 7.06 -2.59
CA VAL A 83 -3.82 6.88 -1.18
C VAL A 83 -4.32 5.46 -0.93
N PHE A 84 -5.23 4.94 -1.74
CA PHE A 84 -5.75 3.57 -1.58
C PHE A 84 -4.65 2.52 -1.74
N ALA A 85 -3.82 2.64 -2.77
CA ALA A 85 -2.72 1.70 -3.00
C ALA A 85 -1.70 1.69 -1.85
N THR A 86 -1.26 2.87 -1.39
CA THR A 86 -0.28 2.98 -0.30
C THR A 86 -0.86 2.55 1.06
N THR A 87 -2.13 2.89 1.33
CA THR A 87 -2.81 2.46 2.57
C THR A 87 -2.98 0.95 2.59
N ALA A 88 -3.44 0.35 1.49
CA ALA A 88 -3.60 -1.10 1.39
C ALA A 88 -2.27 -1.84 1.58
N GLY A 89 -1.19 -1.36 0.93
CA GLY A 89 0.14 -1.91 1.11
C GLY A 89 0.65 -1.81 2.54
N GLY A 90 0.49 -0.63 3.17
CA GLY A 90 0.89 -0.39 4.55
C GLY A 90 0.11 -1.25 5.56
N CYS A 91 -1.21 -1.34 5.40
CA CYS A 91 -2.06 -2.19 6.25
C CYS A 91 -1.71 -3.68 6.09
N ALA A 92 -1.54 -4.15 4.85
CA ALA A 92 -1.16 -5.54 4.59
C ALA A 92 0.20 -5.91 5.20
N GLY A 93 1.19 -5.00 5.09
CA GLY A 93 2.50 -5.19 5.71
C GLY A 93 2.41 -5.21 7.24
N LEU A 94 1.66 -4.29 7.83
CA LEU A 94 1.49 -4.24 9.29
C LEU A 94 0.79 -5.49 9.83
N VAL A 95 -0.27 -5.96 9.15
CA VAL A 95 -0.97 -7.21 9.53
C VAL A 95 -0.03 -8.40 9.46
N ASP A 96 0.74 -8.53 8.39
CA ASP A 96 1.74 -9.59 8.22
C ASP A 96 2.79 -9.57 9.35
N ASP A 97 3.26 -8.41 9.70
CA ASP A 97 4.24 -8.20 10.77
C ASP A 97 3.68 -8.49 12.16
N LEU A 98 2.43 -8.13 12.44
CA LEU A 98 1.78 -8.36 13.74
C LEU A 98 1.32 -9.81 13.90
N ASP A 99 0.87 -10.45 12.83
CA ASP A 99 0.36 -11.82 12.86
C ASP A 99 1.48 -12.85 13.04
N ALA A 100 2.65 -12.58 12.48
CA ALA A 100 3.84 -13.44 12.55
C ALA A 100 3.57 -14.93 12.21
N GLY A 101 2.51 -15.21 11.42
CA GLY A 101 2.11 -16.57 11.04
C GLY A 101 1.17 -17.28 12.03
N ALA A 102 0.65 -16.57 13.03
CA ALA A 102 -0.25 -17.17 14.04
C ALA A 102 -1.53 -17.79 13.45
N HIS A 103 -2.00 -17.29 12.31
CA HIS A 103 -3.18 -17.79 11.62
C HIS A 103 -2.88 -18.75 10.46
N ASP A 104 -1.64 -19.20 10.29
CA ASP A 104 -1.26 -20.11 9.22
C ASP A 104 -1.56 -21.60 9.56
N GLY A 105 -2.03 -21.89 10.80
CA GLY A 105 -2.34 -23.25 11.26
C GLY A 105 -1.10 -24.07 11.65
N ASP A 106 -1.30 -25.39 11.90
CA ASP A 106 -0.24 -26.28 12.38
C ASP A 106 0.87 -26.57 11.34
N ALA A 107 0.61 -26.30 10.07
CA ALA A 107 1.60 -26.43 9.00
C ALA A 107 1.75 -25.10 8.25
N PRO A 108 2.99 -24.58 8.10
CA PRO A 108 3.20 -23.31 7.43
C PRO A 108 2.76 -23.39 5.97
N VAL A 109 1.70 -22.67 5.65
CA VAL A 109 1.17 -22.56 4.29
C VAL A 109 2.13 -21.67 3.48
N LYS A 110 2.73 -22.22 2.43
CA LYS A 110 3.71 -21.50 1.61
C LYS A 110 3.21 -21.29 0.18
N GLY A 111 3.46 -20.08 -0.31
CA GLY A 111 3.19 -19.69 -1.68
C GLY A 111 1.70 -19.53 -2.01
N LEU A 112 1.41 -18.88 -3.14
CA LEU A 112 0.04 -18.55 -3.57
C LEU A 112 -0.87 -19.78 -3.63
N LYS A 113 -0.37 -20.91 -4.19
CA LYS A 113 -1.16 -22.15 -4.30
C LYS A 113 -1.57 -22.68 -2.94
N GLY A 114 -0.67 -22.64 -1.93
CA GLY A 114 -0.98 -23.08 -0.57
C GLY A 114 -2.08 -22.24 0.07
N HIS A 115 -1.96 -20.93 0.00
CA HIS A 115 -2.96 -19.99 0.54
C HIS A 115 -4.34 -20.14 -0.13
N LEU A 116 -4.39 -20.31 -1.46
CA LEU A 116 -5.64 -20.54 -2.18
C LEU A 116 -6.27 -21.91 -1.82
N THR A 117 -5.45 -22.93 -1.62
CA THR A 117 -5.94 -24.26 -1.17
C THR A 117 -6.49 -24.19 0.26
N ALA A 118 -5.84 -23.44 1.16
CA ALA A 118 -6.32 -23.23 2.51
C ALA A 118 -7.68 -22.48 2.49
N LEU A 119 -7.78 -21.44 1.67
CA LEU A 119 -9.05 -20.71 1.49
C LEU A 119 -10.16 -21.60 0.97
N ALA A 120 -9.89 -22.47 -0.01
CA ALA A 120 -10.87 -23.44 -0.53
C ALA A 120 -11.36 -24.43 0.54
N ARG A 121 -10.60 -24.62 1.61
CA ARG A 121 -10.96 -25.42 2.78
C ARG A 121 -11.59 -24.61 3.91
N GLY A 122 -11.89 -23.34 3.67
CA GLY A 122 -12.49 -22.42 4.66
C GLY A 122 -11.50 -21.80 5.64
N CYS A 123 -10.17 -21.97 5.43
CA CYS A 123 -9.13 -21.37 6.28
C CYS A 123 -8.64 -20.07 5.67
N VAL A 124 -8.86 -18.95 6.38
CA VAL A 124 -8.33 -17.64 5.99
C VAL A 124 -6.96 -17.46 6.63
N THR A 125 -5.92 -17.64 5.84
CA THR A 125 -4.54 -17.42 6.27
C THR A 125 -4.15 -15.95 6.16
N THR A 126 -3.09 -15.51 6.85
CA THR A 126 -2.54 -14.16 6.73
C THR A 126 -2.15 -13.82 5.29
N GLY A 127 -1.63 -14.81 4.55
CA GLY A 127 -1.31 -14.63 3.13
C GLY A 127 -2.55 -14.36 2.26
N VAL A 128 -3.69 -15.02 2.52
CA VAL A 128 -4.97 -14.72 1.85
C VAL A 128 -5.43 -13.31 2.17
N LEU A 129 -5.38 -12.91 3.44
CA LEU A 129 -5.76 -11.57 3.87
C LEU A 129 -4.90 -10.51 3.19
N LYS A 130 -3.58 -10.72 3.14
CA LYS A 130 -2.64 -9.84 2.46
C LYS A 130 -2.96 -9.68 0.97
N ILE A 131 -3.22 -10.78 0.27
CA ILE A 131 -3.62 -10.76 -1.14
C ILE A 131 -4.93 -10.00 -1.32
N ALA A 132 -5.92 -10.22 -0.45
CA ALA A 132 -7.20 -9.54 -0.52
C ALA A 132 -7.07 -8.03 -0.29
N VAL A 133 -6.30 -7.61 0.71
CA VAL A 133 -6.09 -6.19 1.03
C VAL A 133 -5.32 -5.48 -0.07
N ILE A 134 -4.18 -6.04 -0.53
CA ILE A 134 -3.40 -5.44 -1.61
C ILE A 134 -4.19 -5.47 -2.92
N GLY A 135 -4.86 -6.58 -3.23
CA GLY A 135 -5.65 -6.73 -4.44
C GLY A 135 -6.82 -5.76 -4.51
N SER A 136 -7.55 -5.56 -3.41
CA SER A 136 -8.63 -4.58 -3.36
C SER A 136 -8.13 -3.15 -3.53
N GLY A 137 -7.05 -2.77 -2.84
CA GLY A 137 -6.41 -1.46 -3.01
C GLY A 137 -5.91 -1.22 -4.44
N ALA A 138 -5.31 -2.24 -5.05
CA ALA A 138 -4.84 -2.20 -6.43
C ALA A 138 -6.01 -2.08 -7.43
N LEU A 139 -7.10 -2.82 -7.22
CA LEU A 139 -8.29 -2.74 -8.06
C LEU A 139 -8.94 -1.36 -7.99
N VAL A 140 -9.16 -0.83 -6.79
CA VAL A 140 -9.68 0.53 -6.61
C VAL A 140 -8.76 1.56 -7.28
N GLY A 141 -7.44 1.45 -7.08
CA GLY A 141 -6.46 2.31 -7.72
C GLY A 141 -6.53 2.23 -9.25
N GLY A 142 -6.57 1.04 -9.82
CA GLY A 142 -6.68 0.79 -11.25
C GLY A 142 -7.95 1.39 -11.85
N VAL A 143 -9.11 1.19 -11.21
CA VAL A 143 -10.40 1.77 -11.64
C VAL A 143 -10.36 3.29 -11.60
N LEU A 144 -9.82 3.90 -10.55
CA LEU A 144 -9.71 5.36 -10.44
C LEU A 144 -8.82 5.94 -11.56
N LEU A 145 -7.69 5.29 -11.84
CA LEU A 145 -6.78 5.70 -12.91
C LEU A 145 -7.40 5.53 -14.30
N ALA A 146 -8.13 4.43 -14.55
CA ALA A 146 -8.83 4.21 -15.81
C ALA A 146 -9.92 5.26 -16.06
N ARG A 147 -10.71 5.58 -15.03
CA ARG A 147 -11.72 6.64 -15.08
C ARG A 147 -11.11 8.02 -15.33
N ASP A 148 -9.92 8.28 -14.79
CA ASP A 148 -9.21 9.52 -15.02
C ASP A 148 -8.75 9.63 -16.47
N ARG A 149 -8.15 8.58 -17.03
CA ARG A 149 -7.74 8.51 -18.43
C ARG A 149 -8.93 8.58 -19.38
N SER A 150 -10.05 7.90 -19.06
CA SER A 150 -11.26 7.96 -19.87
C SER A 150 -11.84 9.37 -19.93
N ALA A 151 -11.89 10.06 -18.81
CA ALA A 151 -12.37 11.45 -18.76
C ALA A 151 -11.47 12.41 -19.56
N ALA A 152 -10.14 12.22 -19.50
CA ALA A 152 -9.19 13.02 -20.26
C ALA A 152 -9.26 12.78 -21.77
N ALA A 153 -9.71 11.59 -22.20
CA ALA A 153 -9.85 11.22 -23.62
C ALA A 153 -11.25 11.49 -24.20
N GLY A 154 -12.10 12.25 -23.51
CA GLY A 154 -13.47 12.53 -23.97
C GLY A 154 -14.44 11.35 -23.89
N GLY A 155 -14.11 10.33 -23.11
CA GLY A 155 -14.84 9.08 -22.97
C GLY A 155 -14.17 7.92 -23.72
N ARG A 156 -14.32 6.71 -23.16
CA ARG A 156 -13.81 5.46 -23.75
C ARG A 156 -14.87 4.38 -23.68
N ALA A 157 -14.81 3.43 -24.64
CA ALA A 157 -15.63 2.24 -24.56
C ALA A 157 -15.43 1.50 -23.24
N LEU A 158 -16.48 0.88 -22.71
CA LEU A 158 -16.45 0.18 -21.43
C LEU A 158 -15.35 -0.90 -21.39
N ALA A 159 -15.21 -1.68 -22.47
CA ALA A 159 -14.17 -2.70 -22.59
C ALA A 159 -12.76 -2.13 -22.46
N ALA A 160 -12.47 -1.02 -23.15
CA ALA A 160 -11.16 -0.35 -23.07
C ALA A 160 -10.90 0.20 -21.66
N SER A 161 -11.91 0.72 -20.98
CA SER A 161 -11.80 1.18 -19.59
C SER A 161 -11.59 0.03 -18.62
N ALA A 162 -12.19 -1.12 -18.87
CA ALA A 162 -11.99 -2.33 -18.06
C ALA A 162 -10.56 -2.88 -18.20
N VAL A 163 -10.04 -2.94 -19.43
CA VAL A 163 -8.64 -3.34 -19.69
C VAL A 163 -7.67 -2.37 -19.00
N ASP A 164 -7.90 -1.07 -19.11
CA ASP A 164 -7.09 -0.05 -18.43
C ASP A 164 -7.10 -0.22 -16.90
N ALA A 165 -8.28 -0.50 -16.33
CA ALA A 165 -8.41 -0.73 -14.89
C ALA A 165 -7.68 -2.00 -14.44
N ALA A 166 -7.82 -3.09 -15.19
CA ALA A 166 -7.14 -4.34 -14.92
C ALA A 166 -5.62 -4.18 -15.01
N THR A 167 -5.13 -3.52 -16.07
CA THR A 167 -3.70 -3.24 -16.25
C THR A 167 -3.15 -2.40 -15.09
N GLY A 168 -3.85 -1.34 -14.70
CA GLY A 168 -3.47 -0.51 -13.56
C GLY A 168 -3.43 -1.30 -12.25
N ALA A 169 -4.41 -2.16 -12.01
CA ALA A 169 -4.45 -3.01 -10.82
C ALA A 169 -3.30 -4.03 -10.80
N VAL A 170 -3.02 -4.68 -11.93
CA VAL A 170 -1.89 -5.62 -12.04
C VAL A 170 -0.57 -4.93 -11.78
N VAL A 171 -0.34 -3.74 -12.35
CA VAL A 171 0.90 -2.99 -12.12
C VAL A 171 1.05 -2.64 -10.64
N ILE A 172 0.01 -2.10 -9.99
CA ILE A 172 0.06 -1.74 -8.56
C ILE A 172 0.35 -2.97 -7.69
N ALA A 173 -0.38 -4.09 -7.92
CA ALA A 173 -0.20 -5.31 -7.16
C ALA A 173 1.18 -5.93 -7.37
N SER A 174 1.69 -5.91 -8.61
CA SER A 174 3.02 -6.43 -8.96
C SER A 174 4.13 -5.64 -8.28
N TRP A 175 4.06 -4.32 -8.23
CA TRP A 175 5.02 -3.48 -7.51
C TRP A 175 4.99 -3.74 -6.01
N ALA A 176 3.79 -3.85 -5.40
CA ALA A 176 3.66 -4.18 -3.99
C ALA A 176 4.29 -5.54 -3.68
N ASN A 177 4.05 -6.55 -4.52
CA ASN A 177 4.64 -7.88 -4.37
C ASN A 177 6.16 -7.87 -4.60
N LEU A 178 6.65 -7.13 -5.60
CA LEU A 178 8.09 -7.00 -5.86
C LEU A 178 8.83 -6.40 -4.67
N LEU A 179 8.32 -5.30 -4.10
CA LEU A 179 8.91 -4.69 -2.91
C LEU A 179 8.93 -5.66 -1.73
N ASN A 180 7.85 -6.42 -1.53
CA ASN A 180 7.80 -7.46 -0.50
C ASN A 180 8.84 -8.57 -0.73
N LEU A 181 9.07 -8.99 -1.97
CA LEU A 181 10.10 -9.98 -2.31
C LEU A 181 11.52 -9.43 -2.12
N LEU A 182 11.75 -8.16 -2.43
CA LEU A 182 13.04 -7.50 -2.21
C LEU A 182 13.37 -7.36 -0.73
N ASP A 183 12.37 -7.22 0.13
CA ASP A 183 12.54 -7.02 1.57
C ASP A 183 12.75 -8.34 2.36
N LEU A 184 12.80 -9.50 1.71
CA LEU A 184 13.15 -10.78 2.34
C LEU A 184 14.53 -10.79 3.02
N ARG A 185 15.39 -9.84 2.70
CA ARG A 185 16.67 -9.59 3.39
C ARG A 185 16.71 -8.15 3.88
N PRO A 186 17.08 -7.90 5.15
CA PRO A 186 17.10 -6.57 5.74
C PRO A 186 17.85 -5.54 4.89
N GLY A 187 17.17 -4.45 4.57
CA GLY A 187 17.73 -3.31 3.84
C GLY A 187 17.92 -3.51 2.33
N ARG A 188 17.49 -4.63 1.74
CA ARG A 188 17.61 -4.83 0.28
C ARG A 188 16.67 -3.88 -0.47
N ALA A 189 15.42 -3.74 -0.02
CA ALA A 189 14.45 -2.84 -0.64
C ALA A 189 14.86 -1.36 -0.57
N LEU A 190 15.75 -0.98 0.35
CA LEU A 190 16.27 0.39 0.46
C LEU A 190 17.47 0.67 -0.45
N LYS A 191 18.00 -0.34 -1.11
CA LYS A 191 19.18 -0.24 -1.99
C LYS A 191 18.82 -0.28 -3.47
N THR A 192 17.56 -0.50 -3.77
CA THR A 192 17.00 -0.49 -5.13
C THR A 192 16.30 0.83 -5.43
#